data_f0c2537e0ddad894f63bd44cace75c3e
#
_entry.id   f0c2537e0ddad894f63bd44cace75c3e
#
_cell.length_a   1.000
_cell.length_b   1.000
_cell.length_c   1.000
_cell.angle_alpha   90.00
_cell.angle_beta   90.00
_cell.angle_gamma   90.00
#
_symmetry.space_group_name_H-M   'P 1'
#
loop_
_entity.id
_entity.type
_entity.pdbx_description
1 polymer ?
#
loop_
_entity_poly.entity_id
_entity_poly.type
_entity_poly.pdbx_seq_one_letter_code
_entity_poly.pdbx_strand_id
1 'polypeptide(L)'
;MGGSVRLVFLGRLADQCGAGELVLQLSGISTLEDILLGLPVPLAEPLADPRVKLALNGMLVPREGLVVGAGDELAFLPPVSGG
;
A
#
# COMPACT_ATOMS: atom_id res chain seq x y z
N MET A 1 6.15 2.52 -20.71
CA MET A 1 5.67 3.77 -20.16
C MET A 1 5.17 3.60 -18.76
N GLY A 2 5.53 4.51 -17.88
CA GLY A 2 5.09 4.43 -16.50
C GLY A 2 3.67 4.91 -16.31
N GLY A 3 3.19 4.81 -15.10
CA GLY A 3 1.91 5.32 -14.68
C GLY A 3 1.96 5.51 -13.19
N SER A 4 0.82 5.58 -12.54
CA SER A 4 0.78 5.78 -11.11
C SER A 4 -0.21 4.84 -10.45
N VAL A 5 0.07 4.53 -9.18
CA VAL A 5 -0.84 3.79 -8.32
C VAL A 5 -1.25 4.73 -7.18
N ARG A 6 -2.50 4.64 -6.77
CA ARG A 6 -2.98 5.39 -5.62
C ARG A 6 -2.92 4.48 -4.40
N LEU A 7 -2.15 4.90 -3.41
CA LEU A 7 -2.06 4.20 -2.14
C LEU A 7 -3.01 4.86 -1.16
N VAL A 8 -3.84 4.08 -0.50
CA VAL A 8 -4.82 4.59 0.47
C VAL A 8 -4.48 3.99 1.82
N PHE A 9 -4.40 4.83 2.85
CA PHE A 9 -4.05 4.42 4.20
C PHE A 9 -5.26 4.59 5.08
N LEU A 10 -5.74 3.49 5.66
CA LEU A 10 -6.97 3.51 6.46
C LEU A 10 -6.65 3.51 7.95
N GLY A 11 -7.60 4.06 8.71
CA GLY A 11 -7.50 4.08 10.16
C GLY A 11 -6.22 4.75 10.64
N ARG A 12 -5.58 4.16 11.65
CA ARG A 12 -4.36 4.73 12.23
C ARG A 12 -3.16 4.71 11.28
N LEU A 13 -3.23 3.94 10.19
CA LEU A 13 -2.16 4.00 9.20
C LEU A 13 -2.08 5.36 8.55
N ALA A 14 -3.23 6.04 8.37
CA ALA A 14 -3.23 7.40 7.86
C ALA A 14 -2.49 8.35 8.80
N ASP A 15 -2.66 8.16 10.10
CA ASP A 15 -1.94 8.98 11.09
C ASP A 15 -0.45 8.67 11.08
N GLN A 16 -0.10 7.38 11.00
CA GLN A 16 1.30 6.97 10.99
C GLN A 16 2.03 7.42 9.73
N CYS A 17 1.34 7.43 8.60
CA CYS A 17 1.94 7.85 7.33
C CYS A 17 1.85 9.36 7.11
N GLY A 18 1.06 10.05 7.92
CA GLY A 18 0.88 11.49 7.78
C GLY A 18 -0.02 11.91 6.64
N ALA A 19 -0.75 10.96 6.05
CA ALA A 19 -1.65 11.25 4.93
C ALA A 19 -2.64 10.10 4.78
N GLY A 20 -3.81 10.39 4.23
CA GLY A 20 -4.81 9.36 3.94
C GLY A 20 -4.58 8.67 2.61
N GLU A 21 -3.86 9.31 1.72
CA GLU A 21 -3.54 8.70 0.43
C GLU A 21 -2.28 9.32 -0.16
N LEU A 22 -1.69 8.62 -1.10
CA LEU A 22 -0.48 9.05 -1.77
C LEU A 22 -0.47 8.46 -3.18
N VAL A 23 -0.06 9.26 -4.16
CA VAL A 23 0.12 8.78 -5.52
C VAL A 23 1.60 8.47 -5.72
N LEU A 24 1.88 7.23 -6.12
CA LEU A 24 3.25 6.78 -6.36
C LEU A 24 3.43 6.49 -7.86
N GLN A 25 4.48 7.03 -8.43
CA GLN A 25 4.80 6.77 -9.83
C GLN A 25 5.40 5.38 -9.98
N LEU A 26 4.95 4.67 -11.01
CA LEU A 26 5.43 3.33 -11.30
C LEU A 26 6.16 3.33 -12.64
N SER A 27 7.20 2.51 -12.74
CA SER A 27 7.89 2.29 -14.01
C SER A 27 7.29 1.10 -14.78
N GLY A 28 6.37 0.38 -14.15
CA GLY A 28 5.73 -0.78 -14.75
C GLY A 28 4.98 -1.55 -13.66
N ILE A 29 4.63 -2.80 -13.95
CA ILE A 29 3.99 -3.67 -12.96
C ILE A 29 4.93 -3.83 -11.78
N SER A 30 4.42 -3.64 -10.58
CA SER A 30 5.22 -3.60 -9.37
C SER A 30 4.67 -4.54 -8.31
N THR A 31 5.57 -5.15 -7.55
CA THR A 31 5.20 -5.98 -6.41
C THR A 31 5.01 -5.09 -5.18
N LEU A 32 4.47 -5.66 -4.09
CA LEU A 32 4.38 -4.93 -2.83
C LEU A 32 5.76 -4.46 -2.37
N GLU A 33 6.78 -5.29 -2.52
CA GLU A 33 8.14 -4.90 -2.15
C GLU A 33 8.63 -3.71 -2.96
N ASP A 34 8.36 -3.70 -4.26
CA ASP A 34 8.73 -2.56 -5.10
C ASP A 34 8.05 -1.29 -4.62
N ILE A 35 6.77 -1.38 -4.25
CA ILE A 35 6.02 -0.24 -3.73
C ILE A 35 6.67 0.29 -2.45
N LEU A 36 6.95 -0.61 -1.51
CA LEU A 36 7.53 -0.21 -0.23
C LEU A 36 8.92 0.39 -0.40
N LEU A 37 9.71 -0.15 -1.32
CA LEU A 37 11.04 0.40 -1.61
C LEU A 37 10.97 1.78 -2.25
N GLY A 38 9.87 2.10 -2.90
CA GLY A 38 9.66 3.42 -3.48
C GLY A 38 9.20 4.47 -2.50
N LEU A 39 8.97 4.10 -1.24
CA LEU A 39 8.48 5.01 -0.22
C LEU A 39 9.60 5.37 0.76
N PRO A 40 9.53 6.56 1.38
CA PRO A 40 10.43 6.88 2.48
C PRO A 40 10.29 5.84 3.59
N VAL A 41 11.40 5.53 4.27
CA VAL A 41 11.39 4.52 5.33
C VAL A 41 10.31 4.74 6.38
N PRO A 42 10.07 5.97 6.89
CA PRO A 42 9.03 6.17 7.88
C PRO A 42 7.62 5.78 7.42
N LEU A 43 7.35 5.85 6.11
CA LEU A 43 6.09 5.39 5.57
C LEU A 43 6.08 3.89 5.34
N ALA A 44 7.18 3.35 4.85
CA ALA A 44 7.27 1.94 4.52
C ALA A 44 7.20 1.04 5.75
N GLU A 45 7.78 1.47 6.86
CA GLU A 45 7.84 0.65 8.07
C GLU A 45 6.48 0.17 8.58
N PRO A 46 5.51 1.06 8.84
CA PRO A 46 4.21 0.58 9.30
C PRO A 46 3.48 -0.27 8.27
N LEU A 47 3.73 -0.03 6.99
CA LEU A 47 3.06 -0.77 5.92
C LEU A 47 3.67 -2.15 5.71
N ALA A 48 4.90 -2.36 6.16
CA ALA A 48 5.58 -3.65 6.02
C ALA A 48 5.13 -4.67 7.08
N ASP A 49 4.39 -4.25 8.08
CA ASP A 49 3.87 -5.16 9.11
C ASP A 49 2.98 -6.22 8.43
N PRO A 50 3.30 -7.51 8.59
CA PRO A 50 2.54 -8.57 7.92
C PRO A 50 1.08 -8.66 8.36
N ARG A 51 0.70 -8.01 9.46
CA ARG A 51 -0.69 -7.97 9.91
C ARG A 51 -1.52 -6.94 9.17
N VAL A 52 -0.87 -6.03 8.44
CA VAL A 52 -1.58 -5.04 7.61
C VAL A 52 -2.22 -5.79 6.44
N LYS A 53 -3.52 -5.60 6.27
CA LYS A 53 -4.26 -6.21 5.17
C LYS A 53 -4.22 -5.30 3.96
N LEU A 54 -4.38 -5.89 2.79
CA LEU A 54 -4.33 -5.16 1.53
C LEU A 54 -5.64 -5.34 0.77
N ALA A 55 -6.10 -4.26 0.14
CA ALA A 55 -7.23 -4.33 -0.77
C ALA A 55 -6.82 -3.69 -2.09
N LEU A 56 -6.95 -4.45 -3.17
CA LEU A 56 -6.62 -3.97 -4.50
C LEU A 56 -7.92 -3.67 -5.23
N ASN A 57 -8.08 -2.41 -5.60
CA ASN A 57 -9.29 -1.93 -6.28
C ASN A 57 -10.57 -2.35 -5.53
N GLY A 58 -10.54 -2.23 -4.21
CA GLY A 58 -11.70 -2.51 -3.38
C GLY A 58 -11.86 -3.96 -2.94
N MET A 59 -10.97 -4.84 -3.34
CA MET A 59 -11.06 -6.27 -2.98
C MET A 59 -9.88 -6.70 -2.14
N LEU A 60 -10.15 -7.38 -1.02
CA LEU A 60 -9.08 -7.92 -0.20
C LEU A 60 -8.28 -8.94 -0.99
N VAL A 61 -6.96 -8.82 -0.90
CA VAL A 61 -6.05 -9.70 -1.61
C VAL A 61 -4.95 -10.16 -0.65
N PRO A 62 -4.35 -11.32 -0.89
CA PRO A 62 -3.21 -11.75 -0.08
C PRO A 62 -1.98 -10.88 -0.39
N ARG A 63 -1.10 -10.78 0.58
CA ARG A 63 0.15 -10.03 0.39
C ARG A 63 1.06 -10.75 -0.60
N GLU A 64 1.04 -12.07 -0.55
CA GLU A 64 1.91 -12.89 -1.40
C GLU A 64 1.42 -12.84 -2.84
N GLY A 65 2.35 -12.63 -3.76
CA GLY A 65 2.02 -12.60 -5.17
C GLY A 65 1.30 -11.34 -5.64
N LEU A 66 1.11 -10.37 -4.75
CA LEU A 66 0.44 -9.13 -5.13
C LEU A 66 1.26 -8.37 -6.18
N VAL A 67 0.59 -7.97 -7.24
CA VAL A 67 1.17 -7.04 -8.23
C VAL A 67 0.17 -5.93 -8.50
N VAL A 68 0.70 -4.74 -8.75
CA VAL A 68 -0.11 -3.57 -9.07
C VAL A 68 0.45 -2.92 -10.32
N GLY A 69 -0.42 -2.23 -11.03
CA GLY A 69 -0.04 -1.52 -12.25
C GLY A 69 -0.65 -0.14 -12.28
N ALA A 70 -0.40 0.56 -13.38
CA ALA A 70 -0.91 1.91 -13.57
C ALA A 70 -2.43 1.95 -13.47
N GLY A 71 -2.95 2.91 -12.73
CA GLY A 71 -4.39 3.08 -12.54
C GLY A 71 -4.99 2.27 -11.39
N ASP A 72 -4.21 1.41 -10.77
CA ASP A 72 -4.71 0.63 -9.63
C ASP A 72 -4.77 1.48 -8.35
N GLU A 73 -5.63 1.06 -7.44
CA GLU A 73 -5.70 1.62 -6.09
C GLU A 73 -5.40 0.51 -5.10
N LEU A 74 -4.39 0.72 -4.27
CA LEU A 74 -4.00 -0.24 -3.25
C LEU A 74 -4.26 0.37 -1.87
N ALA A 75 -5.17 -0.22 -1.12
CA ALA A 75 -5.49 0.23 0.22
C ALA A 75 -4.78 -0.62 1.26
N PHE A 76 -4.29 0.02 2.30
CA PHE A 76 -3.64 -0.62 3.44
C PHE A 76 -4.57 -0.50 4.64
N LEU A 77 -4.95 -1.63 5.22
CA LEU A 77 -5.85 -1.68 6.36
C LEU A 77 -5.05 -2.06 7.60
N PRO A 78 -5.18 -1.29 8.69
CA PRO A 78 -4.41 -1.58 9.90
C PRO A 78 -4.85 -2.91 10.52
N PRO A 79 -3.96 -3.55 11.28
CA PRO A 79 -4.34 -4.76 12.00
C PRO A 79 -5.45 -4.46 13.00
N VAL A 80 -6.35 -5.42 13.19
CA VAL A 80 -7.43 -5.29 14.16
C VAL A 80 -6.83 -5.49 15.55
N SER A 81 -6.99 -4.48 16.41
CA SER A 81 -6.47 -4.57 17.76
C SER A 81 -7.45 -5.32 18.66
N GLY A 82 -6.89 -6.03 19.62
CA GLY A 82 -7.66 -6.75 20.61
C GLY A 82 -8.41 -7.94 20.03
N GLY A 83 -8.00 -8.30 18.89
CA GLY A 83 -8.50 -9.38 18.06
C GLY A 83 -9.53 -10.21 18.62
#